data_206935a19c0c8a4cbad999802eb1571e
#
_entry.id   206935a19c0c8a4cbad999802eb1571e
#
_cell.length_a   1.000
_cell.length_b   1.000
_cell.length_c   1.000
_cell.angle_alpha   90.00
_cell.angle_beta   90.00
_cell.angle_gamma   90.00
#
_symmetry.space_group_name_H-M   'P 1'
#
loop_
_entity.id
_entity.type
_entity.pdbx_description
1 polymer ?
#
loop_
_entity_poly.entity_id
_entity_poly.type
_entity_poly.pdbx_seq_one_letter_code
_entity_poly.pdbx_strand_id
1 'polypeptide(L)'
;MTTTNDAATDDAAADGAATDDAAHPGEATLADDAPAGAAADMPAPEEAAASAPARCFGDGDPLYEAYHDTEWGRPVHGEAALLERIALEGFQSGLAWITVLRKRPAFREAFHGFDPERVAAMTEADVERLMGDARIIRNRAKIEATIANARAVLALHEEGSTLDELFWSFAPPPRPANPGPGEVPATTPESVAMAKALKKRGFRFFGPTTAYAAMQACGLVDDHLATCPVVLART
;
A
#
# COMPACT_ATOMS: atom_id res chain seq x y z
N MET A 1 -31.99 -35.04 -36.49
CA MET A 1 -30.80 -35.36 -37.28
C MET A 1 -29.71 -34.44 -36.76
N THR A 2 -28.92 -34.95 -35.83
CA THR A 2 -27.49 -35.26 -35.93
C THR A 2 -26.64 -34.00 -36.06
N THR A 3 -25.65 -33.66 -35.28
CA THR A 3 -24.76 -34.34 -34.33
C THR A 3 -23.81 -33.28 -33.75
N THR A 4 -23.57 -33.30 -32.46
CA THR A 4 -22.30 -33.40 -31.71
C THR A 4 -21.04 -32.77 -32.28
N ASN A 5 -20.31 -31.95 -31.45
CA ASN A 5 -18.96 -32.21 -30.90
C ASN A 5 -18.49 -30.94 -30.19
N ASP A 6 -18.27 -30.84 -28.90
CA ASP A 6 -17.25 -31.42 -28.05
C ASP A 6 -15.81 -31.04 -28.46
N ALA A 7 -15.18 -30.18 -27.65
CA ALA A 7 -13.75 -30.20 -27.35
C ALA A 7 -13.41 -29.22 -26.20
N ALA A 8 -13.29 -29.79 -25.03
CA ALA A 8 -12.52 -29.23 -23.92
C ALA A 8 -11.03 -29.27 -24.28
N THR A 9 -10.28 -28.27 -23.91
CA THR A 9 -8.85 -28.41 -23.67
C THR A 9 -8.50 -27.74 -22.32
N ASP A 10 -8.28 -28.62 -21.43
CA ASP A 10 -7.42 -28.52 -20.23
C ASP A 10 -6.07 -27.92 -20.64
N ASP A 11 -5.55 -26.99 -19.84
CA ASP A 11 -4.10 -26.84 -19.74
C ASP A 11 -3.69 -26.58 -18.28
N ALA A 12 -2.91 -27.54 -17.85
CA ALA A 12 -2.53 -27.77 -16.47
C ALA A 12 -1.29 -26.98 -16.09
N ALA A 13 -1.24 -26.72 -14.79
CA ALA A 13 -0.15 -26.37 -13.92
C ALA A 13 1.27 -26.70 -14.41
N ALA A 14 2.19 -25.80 -14.14
CA ALA A 14 3.59 -26.13 -13.94
C ALA A 14 4.04 -25.60 -12.58
N ASP A 15 4.08 -26.53 -11.64
CA ASP A 15 4.74 -26.51 -10.36
C ASP A 15 6.27 -26.61 -10.61
N GLY A 16 7.04 -25.75 -10.03
CA GLY A 16 8.50 -25.71 -10.13
C GLY A 16 9.14 -25.53 -8.76
N ALA A 17 9.11 -26.58 -7.95
CA ALA A 17 9.92 -26.69 -6.76
C ALA A 17 11.38 -26.94 -7.14
N ALA A 18 12.30 -26.08 -6.71
CA ALA A 18 13.73 -26.34 -6.67
C ALA A 18 14.18 -26.44 -5.22
N THR A 19 14.42 -27.66 -4.82
CA THR A 19 15.21 -28.03 -3.65
C THR A 19 16.68 -27.91 -4.01
N ASP A 20 17.47 -27.19 -3.23
CA ASP A 20 18.93 -27.35 -3.28
C ASP A 20 19.44 -27.65 -1.87
N ASP A 21 19.95 -28.85 -1.78
CA ASP A 21 20.59 -29.49 -0.65
C ASP A 21 22.12 -29.31 -0.82
N ALA A 22 22.81 -28.76 0.15
CA ALA A 22 24.28 -28.82 0.19
C ALA A 22 24.80 -28.84 1.61
N ALA A 23 25.08 -30.02 2.00
CA ALA A 23 26.03 -30.62 2.94
C ALA A 23 27.06 -29.73 3.65
N HIS A 24 27.16 -29.96 4.96
CA HIS A 24 28.33 -29.75 5.81
C HIS A 24 29.44 -30.78 5.47
N PRO A 25 30.70 -30.42 5.66
CA PRO A 25 31.45 -31.23 6.64
C PRO A 25 32.48 -30.46 7.48
N GLY A 26 32.81 -31.02 8.63
CA GLY A 26 34.15 -30.99 9.17
C GLY A 26 34.34 -30.40 10.55
N GLU A 27 34.19 -31.24 11.54
CA GLU A 27 34.77 -31.15 12.87
C GLU A 27 36.30 -31.07 12.81
N ALA A 28 36.89 -30.19 13.61
CA ALA A 28 38.27 -30.34 14.08
C ALA A 28 38.37 -29.76 15.49
N THR A 29 38.46 -30.66 16.44
CA THR A 29 38.87 -30.45 17.82
C THR A 29 40.37 -30.18 17.89
N LEU A 30 40.81 -29.17 18.62
CA LEU A 30 42.07 -29.16 19.37
C LEU A 30 41.92 -28.33 20.64
N ALA A 31 42.38 -28.93 21.70
CA ALA A 31 42.39 -28.47 23.08
C ALA A 31 43.58 -27.56 23.40
N ASP A 32 43.46 -26.97 24.59
CA ASP A 32 44.46 -26.49 25.53
C ASP A 32 45.12 -25.11 25.29
N ASP A 33 44.92 -24.21 26.13
CA ASP A 33 45.72 -23.73 27.25
C ASP A 33 45.26 -22.34 27.70
N ALA A 34 44.85 -22.20 28.95
CA ALA A 34 44.56 -20.93 29.58
C ALA A 34 45.81 -20.39 30.29
N PRO A 35 45.97 -19.07 30.35
CA PRO A 35 46.42 -18.46 31.60
C PRO A 35 45.36 -17.52 32.17
N ALA A 36 45.08 -17.70 33.46
CA ALA A 36 44.38 -16.73 34.32
C ALA A 36 45.16 -15.42 34.38
N GLY A 37 44.48 -14.32 34.15
CA GLY A 37 45.06 -13.01 34.37
C GLY A 37 44.15 -11.84 34.04
N ALA A 38 43.75 -11.08 35.10
CA ALA A 38 43.20 -9.75 35.11
C ALA A 38 41.71 -9.61 34.76
N ALA A 39 40.89 -9.53 35.80
CA ALA A 39 39.61 -8.86 35.73
C ALA A 39 39.82 -7.39 35.33
N ALA A 40 39.74 -7.11 34.04
CA ALA A 40 39.64 -5.76 33.54
C ALA A 40 38.24 -5.26 33.89
N ASP A 41 38.21 -4.15 34.59
CA ASP A 41 37.06 -3.31 34.90
C ASP A 41 36.27 -3.05 33.60
N MET A 42 35.23 -3.81 33.34
CA MET A 42 34.31 -3.55 32.24
C MET A 42 33.48 -2.33 32.62
N PRO A 43 33.54 -1.24 31.85
CA PRO A 43 32.65 -0.14 32.08
C PRO A 43 31.20 -0.70 32.01
N ALA A 44 30.37 -0.25 32.97
CA ALA A 44 28.96 -0.53 32.99
C ALA A 44 28.36 -0.27 31.60
N PRO A 45 27.36 -1.06 31.12
CA PRO A 45 26.72 -0.78 29.87
C PRO A 45 26.22 0.66 29.91
N GLU A 46 26.79 1.49 29.03
CA GLU A 46 26.34 2.84 28.77
C GLU A 46 24.83 2.72 28.55
N GLU A 47 24.05 3.38 29.41
CA GLU A 47 22.58 3.47 29.25
C GLU A 47 22.33 3.83 27.81
N ALA A 48 21.72 2.91 27.07
CA ALA A 48 21.37 3.11 25.67
C ALA A 48 20.55 4.40 25.63
N ALA A 49 21.17 5.47 25.15
CA ALA A 49 20.52 6.76 24.96
C ALA A 49 19.21 6.42 24.22
N ALA A 50 18.08 6.70 24.87
CA ALA A 50 16.79 6.44 24.28
C ALA A 50 16.79 7.11 22.90
N SER A 51 16.83 6.32 21.85
CA SER A 51 16.84 6.83 20.48
C SER A 51 15.65 7.76 20.33
N ALA A 52 15.86 8.93 19.73
CA ALA A 52 14.77 9.86 19.47
C ALA A 52 13.60 9.10 18.80
N PRO A 53 12.35 9.41 19.16
CA PRO A 53 11.21 8.70 18.61
C PRO A 53 11.26 8.78 17.09
N ALA A 54 11.28 7.60 16.45
CA ALA A 54 11.34 7.47 14.99
C ALA A 54 9.92 7.47 14.41
N ARG A 55 9.75 8.05 13.23
CA ARG A 55 8.51 7.94 12.46
C ARG A 55 8.25 6.48 12.06
N CYS A 56 7.02 6.17 11.72
CA CYS A 56 6.66 4.85 11.20
C CYS A 56 7.38 4.55 9.87
N PHE A 57 7.68 5.60 9.11
CA PHE A 57 8.44 5.58 7.86
C PHE A 57 8.85 7.01 7.48
N GLY A 58 9.74 7.15 6.50
CA GLY A 58 10.04 8.40 5.80
C GLY A 58 11.19 9.22 6.36
N ASP A 59 11.80 8.81 7.47
CA ASP A 59 12.92 9.53 8.06
C ASP A 59 14.06 9.75 7.03
N GLY A 60 14.56 10.98 6.99
CA GLY A 60 15.63 11.40 6.09
C GLY A 60 15.17 11.93 4.71
N ASP A 61 13.87 11.96 4.43
CA ASP A 61 13.30 12.60 3.23
C ASP A 61 12.22 13.61 3.61
N PRO A 62 12.46 14.92 3.48
CA PRO A 62 11.52 15.95 3.94
C PRO A 62 10.11 15.86 3.35
N LEU A 63 9.98 15.41 2.09
CA LEU A 63 8.67 15.21 1.47
C LEU A 63 7.94 14.03 2.10
N TYR A 64 8.67 12.96 2.40
CA TYR A 64 8.09 11.75 2.98
C TYR A 64 7.74 11.96 4.45
N GLU A 65 8.59 12.69 5.19
CA GLU A 65 8.33 13.13 6.56
C GLU A 65 7.07 14.00 6.64
N ALA A 66 6.96 15.00 5.78
CA ALA A 66 5.78 15.86 5.73
C ALA A 66 4.50 15.07 5.43
N TYR A 67 4.54 14.12 4.50
CA TYR A 67 3.42 13.23 4.20
C TYR A 67 3.01 12.42 5.43
N HIS A 68 3.98 11.79 6.10
CA HIS A 68 3.73 11.01 7.32
C HIS A 68 3.12 11.86 8.44
N ASP A 69 3.67 13.03 8.69
CA ASP A 69 3.28 13.86 9.83
C ASP A 69 1.93 14.59 9.63
N THR A 70 1.59 14.90 8.38
CA THR A 70 0.48 15.81 8.09
C THR A 70 -0.66 15.24 7.25
N GLU A 71 -0.46 14.10 6.57
CA GLU A 71 -1.45 13.53 5.66
C GLU A 71 -1.84 12.08 6.03
N TRP A 72 -0.85 11.20 6.21
CA TRP A 72 -1.10 9.78 6.47
C TRP A 72 -1.84 9.56 7.78
N GLY A 73 -2.85 8.69 7.76
CA GLY A 73 -3.68 8.41 8.94
C GLY A 73 -4.69 9.52 9.28
N ARG A 74 -4.88 10.51 8.40
CA ARG A 74 -5.88 11.56 8.59
C ARG A 74 -7.11 11.33 7.71
N PRO A 75 -8.31 11.64 8.23
CA PRO A 75 -9.55 11.46 7.47
C PRO A 75 -9.52 12.18 6.12
N VAL A 76 -9.79 11.43 5.05
CA VAL A 76 -9.92 11.94 3.69
C VAL A 76 -11.35 11.71 3.22
N HIS A 77 -12.01 12.77 2.78
CA HIS A 77 -13.38 12.77 2.27
C HIS A 77 -13.47 13.41 0.90
N GLY A 78 -14.56 13.08 0.20
CA GLY A 78 -14.88 13.62 -1.12
C GLY A 78 -14.34 12.77 -2.28
N GLU A 79 -15.12 12.75 -3.36
CA GLU A 79 -14.96 11.86 -4.51
C GLU A 79 -13.60 11.95 -5.18
N ALA A 80 -13.16 13.16 -5.48
CA ALA A 80 -11.88 13.39 -6.16
C ALA A 80 -10.68 12.98 -5.29
N ALA A 81 -10.73 13.30 -3.98
CA ALA A 81 -9.66 12.97 -3.06
C ALA A 81 -9.55 11.45 -2.84
N LEU A 82 -10.66 10.75 -2.69
CA LEU A 82 -10.68 9.29 -2.55
C LEU A 82 -10.29 8.58 -3.84
N LEU A 83 -10.76 9.08 -5.01
CA LEU A 83 -10.34 8.54 -6.31
C LEU A 83 -8.82 8.72 -6.53
N GLU A 84 -8.25 9.88 -6.13
CA GLU A 84 -6.80 10.09 -6.11
C GLU A 84 -6.09 9.02 -5.28
N ARG A 85 -6.53 8.78 -4.04
CA ARG A 85 -5.91 7.78 -3.15
C ARG A 85 -5.98 6.38 -3.73
N ILE A 86 -7.15 5.95 -4.18
CA ILE A 86 -7.34 4.63 -4.83
C ILE A 86 -6.43 4.47 -6.05
N ALA A 87 -6.33 5.49 -6.90
CA ALA A 87 -5.48 5.46 -8.09
C ALA A 87 -4.00 5.39 -7.71
N LEU A 88 -3.52 6.26 -6.81
CA LEU A 88 -2.12 6.32 -6.42
C LEU A 88 -1.66 5.05 -5.69
N GLU A 89 -2.48 4.46 -4.84
CA GLU A 89 -2.22 3.15 -4.23
C GLU A 89 -2.14 2.04 -5.29
N GLY A 90 -3.00 2.08 -6.31
CA GLY A 90 -2.91 1.20 -7.48
C GLY A 90 -1.60 1.39 -8.24
N PHE A 91 -1.14 2.65 -8.44
CA PHE A 91 0.14 2.95 -9.09
C PHE A 91 1.34 2.49 -8.25
N GLN A 92 1.23 2.52 -6.92
CA GLN A 92 2.29 2.08 -6.01
C GLN A 92 2.62 0.59 -6.16
N SER A 93 1.69 -0.25 -6.54
CA SER A 93 1.91 -1.71 -6.63
C SER A 93 3.22 -2.03 -7.37
N GLY A 94 4.18 -2.64 -6.65
CA GLY A 94 5.54 -2.93 -7.13
C GLY A 94 6.55 -1.79 -7.02
N LEU A 95 6.20 -0.66 -6.37
CA LEU A 95 7.06 0.51 -6.20
C LEU A 95 7.09 0.98 -4.75
N ALA A 96 8.12 1.73 -4.36
CA ALA A 96 8.13 2.45 -3.11
C ALA A 96 7.18 3.66 -3.16
N TRP A 97 6.44 3.91 -2.06
CA TRP A 97 5.47 5.02 -2.00
C TRP A 97 6.09 6.39 -2.32
N ILE A 98 7.29 6.65 -1.85
CA ILE A 98 8.00 7.92 -2.14
C ILE A 98 8.14 8.19 -3.65
N THR A 99 8.24 7.14 -4.48
CA THR A 99 8.29 7.29 -5.94
C THR A 99 6.97 7.83 -6.48
N VAL A 100 5.84 7.36 -5.95
CA VAL A 100 4.51 7.85 -6.30
C VAL A 100 4.28 9.25 -5.75
N LEU A 101 4.64 9.47 -4.50
CA LEU A 101 4.48 10.74 -3.79
C LEU A 101 5.18 11.90 -4.52
N ARG A 102 6.42 11.69 -4.98
CA ARG A 102 7.16 12.68 -5.78
C ARG A 102 6.49 13.02 -7.11
N LYS A 103 5.73 12.09 -7.66
CA LYS A 103 5.01 12.27 -8.94
C LYS A 103 3.57 12.74 -8.76
N ARG A 104 3.07 12.81 -7.51
CA ARG A 104 1.67 13.17 -7.21
C ARG A 104 1.20 14.49 -7.85
N PRO A 105 2.00 15.59 -7.87
CA PRO A 105 1.57 16.80 -8.54
C PRO A 105 1.32 16.60 -10.04
N ALA A 106 2.19 15.84 -10.71
CA ALA A 106 2.03 15.54 -12.13
C ALA A 106 0.84 14.61 -12.39
N PHE A 107 0.56 13.65 -11.48
CA PHE A 107 -0.65 12.83 -11.54
C PHE A 107 -1.92 13.68 -11.42
N ARG A 108 -1.96 14.65 -10.52
CA ARG A 108 -3.10 15.58 -10.38
C ARG A 108 -3.34 16.38 -11.66
N GLU A 109 -2.29 16.90 -12.31
CA GLU A 109 -2.40 17.56 -13.60
C GLU A 109 -2.90 16.60 -14.69
N ALA A 110 -2.28 15.42 -14.79
CA ALA A 110 -2.53 14.42 -15.81
C ALA A 110 -3.97 13.88 -15.77
N PHE A 111 -4.54 13.72 -14.57
CA PHE A 111 -5.87 13.21 -14.30
C PHE A 111 -6.86 14.29 -13.82
N HIS A 112 -6.64 15.55 -14.20
CA HIS A 112 -7.59 16.65 -13.95
C HIS A 112 -7.99 16.82 -12.48
N GLY A 113 -7.05 16.67 -11.54
CA GLY A 113 -7.31 16.70 -10.10
C GLY A 113 -8.13 15.51 -9.61
N PHE A 114 -8.17 14.44 -10.38
CA PHE A 114 -8.99 13.24 -10.13
C PHE A 114 -10.49 13.52 -10.03
N ASP A 115 -10.96 14.58 -10.70
CA ASP A 115 -12.38 14.83 -10.88
C ASP A 115 -13.03 13.64 -11.61
N PRO A 116 -14.02 12.94 -11.01
CA PRO A 116 -14.55 11.70 -11.58
C PRO A 116 -15.16 11.89 -12.97
N GLU A 117 -15.86 12.99 -13.22
CA GLU A 117 -16.49 13.24 -14.53
C GLU A 117 -15.45 13.45 -15.61
N ARG A 118 -14.43 14.27 -15.32
CA ARG A 118 -13.35 14.56 -16.27
C ARG A 118 -12.48 13.34 -16.55
N VAL A 119 -12.16 12.55 -15.52
CA VAL A 119 -11.38 11.33 -15.69
C VAL A 119 -12.19 10.25 -16.41
N ALA A 120 -13.46 10.08 -16.10
CA ALA A 120 -14.35 9.11 -16.79
C ALA A 120 -14.50 9.40 -18.29
N ALA A 121 -14.46 10.70 -18.68
CA ALA A 121 -14.55 11.15 -20.06
C ALA A 121 -13.26 10.94 -20.87
N MET A 122 -12.14 10.57 -20.25
CA MET A 122 -10.86 10.36 -20.93
C MET A 122 -10.97 9.21 -21.95
N THR A 123 -10.31 9.42 -23.10
CA THR A 123 -10.36 8.56 -24.28
C THR A 123 -9.04 7.79 -24.46
N GLU A 124 -8.99 6.91 -25.46
CA GLU A 124 -7.75 6.24 -25.87
C GLU A 124 -6.64 7.22 -26.25
N ALA A 125 -6.99 8.36 -26.88
CA ALA A 125 -6.01 9.40 -27.19
C ALA A 125 -5.38 10.01 -25.92
N ASP A 126 -6.14 10.10 -24.82
CA ASP A 126 -5.62 10.53 -23.52
C ASP A 126 -4.70 9.48 -22.92
N VAL A 127 -5.05 8.20 -23.04
CA VAL A 127 -4.18 7.09 -22.59
C VAL A 127 -2.84 7.15 -23.32
N GLU A 128 -2.85 7.31 -24.64
CA GLU A 128 -1.61 7.44 -25.43
C GLU A 128 -0.80 8.67 -25.02
N ARG A 129 -1.44 9.80 -24.81
CA ARG A 129 -0.79 11.00 -24.29
C ARG A 129 -0.12 10.75 -22.94
N LEU A 130 -0.82 10.08 -22.00
CA LEU A 130 -0.29 9.75 -20.67
C LEU A 130 0.84 8.73 -20.74
N MET A 131 0.81 7.78 -21.66
CA MET A 131 1.91 6.85 -21.91
C MET A 131 3.18 7.56 -22.41
N GLY A 132 3.06 8.74 -23.02
CA GLY A 132 4.17 9.62 -23.40
C GLY A 132 4.69 10.50 -22.26
N ASP A 133 3.96 10.68 -21.16
CA ASP A 133 4.31 11.61 -20.08
C ASP A 133 5.26 10.98 -19.05
N ALA A 134 6.55 11.32 -19.12
CA ALA A 134 7.57 10.81 -18.19
C ALA A 134 7.41 11.32 -16.74
N ARG A 135 6.59 12.35 -16.52
CA ARG A 135 6.35 12.90 -15.19
C ARG A 135 5.54 11.95 -14.32
N ILE A 136 4.72 11.07 -14.92
CA ILE A 136 3.95 10.04 -14.22
C ILE A 136 4.58 8.65 -14.37
N ILE A 137 3.97 7.64 -13.72
CA ILE A 137 4.32 6.23 -13.91
C ILE A 137 3.58 5.73 -15.16
N ARG A 138 4.34 5.45 -16.23
CA ARG A 138 3.80 5.03 -17.53
C ARG A 138 3.45 3.53 -17.54
N ASN A 139 2.27 3.22 -17.05
CA ASN A 139 1.72 1.86 -17.08
C ASN A 139 0.29 1.93 -17.64
N ARG A 140 0.09 1.47 -18.86
CA ARG A 140 -1.19 1.52 -19.57
C ARG A 140 -2.32 0.91 -18.75
N ALA A 141 -2.12 -0.29 -18.22
CA ALA A 141 -3.17 -0.97 -17.47
C ALA A 141 -3.60 -0.20 -16.21
N LYS A 142 -2.68 0.51 -15.53
CA LYS A 142 -2.99 1.35 -14.36
C LYS A 142 -3.66 2.67 -14.76
N ILE A 143 -3.28 3.25 -15.91
CA ILE A 143 -3.93 4.44 -16.49
C ILE A 143 -5.39 4.10 -16.85
N GLU A 144 -5.60 3.02 -17.60
CA GLU A 144 -6.94 2.54 -17.98
C GLU A 144 -7.78 2.16 -16.75
N ALA A 145 -7.15 1.58 -15.72
CA ALA A 145 -7.82 1.28 -14.45
C ALA A 145 -8.31 2.54 -13.74
N THR A 146 -7.51 3.62 -13.74
CA THR A 146 -7.92 4.90 -13.15
C THR A 146 -9.15 5.47 -13.84
N ILE A 147 -9.20 5.39 -15.18
CA ILE A 147 -10.37 5.81 -15.96
C ILE A 147 -11.58 4.92 -15.66
N ALA A 148 -11.37 3.60 -15.59
CA ALA A 148 -12.44 2.66 -15.23
C ALA A 148 -12.97 2.91 -13.82
N ASN A 149 -12.10 3.22 -12.86
CA ASN A 149 -12.48 3.55 -11.49
C ASN A 149 -13.31 4.83 -11.43
N ALA A 150 -12.96 5.85 -12.20
CA ALA A 150 -13.78 7.06 -12.31
C ALA A 150 -15.18 6.78 -12.88
N ARG A 151 -15.29 5.94 -13.91
CA ARG A 151 -16.58 5.50 -14.45
C ARG A 151 -17.39 4.72 -13.42
N ALA A 152 -16.72 3.89 -12.59
CA ALA A 152 -17.39 3.19 -11.49
C ALA A 152 -17.91 4.15 -10.40
N VAL A 153 -17.24 5.27 -10.15
CA VAL A 153 -17.74 6.34 -9.26
C VAL A 153 -19.02 6.95 -9.83
N LEU A 154 -19.07 7.27 -11.13
CA LEU A 154 -20.28 7.81 -11.74
C LEU A 154 -21.46 6.82 -11.70
N ALA A 155 -21.18 5.53 -11.86
CA ALA A 155 -22.19 4.49 -11.71
C ALA A 155 -22.74 4.40 -10.27
N LEU A 156 -21.89 4.65 -9.23
CA LEU A 156 -22.37 4.78 -7.85
C LEU A 156 -23.35 5.94 -7.67
N HIS A 157 -23.09 7.09 -8.33
CA HIS A 157 -23.97 8.23 -8.27
C HIS A 157 -25.36 7.91 -8.90
N GLU A 158 -25.37 7.14 -10.00
CA GLU A 158 -26.63 6.67 -10.62
C GLU A 158 -27.41 5.72 -9.69
N GLU A 159 -26.71 4.97 -8.82
CA GLU A 159 -27.31 4.13 -7.77
C GLU A 159 -27.79 4.95 -6.55
N GLY A 160 -27.54 6.27 -6.51
CA GLY A 160 -27.89 7.14 -5.39
C GLY A 160 -26.94 7.05 -4.19
N SER A 161 -25.68 6.56 -4.40
CA SER A 161 -24.64 6.48 -3.40
C SER A 161 -23.39 7.23 -3.86
N THR A 162 -22.43 7.42 -2.97
CA THR A 162 -21.15 8.09 -3.26
C THR A 162 -19.97 7.17 -2.96
N LEU A 163 -18.81 7.48 -3.56
CA LEU A 163 -17.58 6.78 -3.21
C LEU A 163 -17.22 7.01 -1.74
N ASP A 164 -17.47 8.22 -1.23
CA ASP A 164 -17.22 8.59 0.17
C ASP A 164 -18.04 7.70 1.12
N GLU A 165 -19.35 7.62 0.93
CA GLU A 165 -20.21 6.74 1.73
C GLU A 165 -19.80 5.29 1.65
N LEU A 166 -19.53 4.78 0.44
CA LEU A 166 -19.10 3.40 0.25
C LEU A 166 -17.75 3.12 0.93
N PHE A 167 -16.76 4.00 0.75
CA PHE A 167 -15.41 3.83 1.28
C PHE A 167 -15.42 3.84 2.82
N TRP A 168 -16.10 4.82 3.42
CA TRP A 168 -16.18 4.96 4.87
C TRP A 168 -17.09 3.94 5.54
N SER A 169 -17.97 3.26 4.80
CA SER A 169 -18.78 2.15 5.35
C SER A 169 -17.94 0.95 5.81
N PHE A 170 -16.68 0.86 5.41
CA PHE A 170 -15.73 -0.17 5.83
C PHE A 170 -14.83 0.26 6.99
N ALA A 171 -15.03 1.44 7.58
CA ALA A 171 -14.24 1.86 8.71
C ALA A 171 -14.47 0.91 9.91
N PRO A 172 -13.42 0.28 10.46
CA PRO A 172 -13.55 -0.55 11.65
C PRO A 172 -13.85 0.31 12.89
N PRO A 173 -14.31 -0.30 13.98
CA PRO A 173 -14.32 0.38 15.26
C PRO A 173 -12.93 0.90 15.62
N PRO A 174 -12.82 2.06 16.30
CA PRO A 174 -11.53 2.58 16.75
C PRO A 174 -10.76 1.54 17.57
N ARG A 175 -9.46 1.41 17.32
CA ARG A 175 -8.60 0.57 18.14
C ARG A 175 -8.43 1.18 19.53
N PRO A 176 -8.30 0.34 20.59
CA PRO A 176 -8.10 0.85 21.95
C PRO A 176 -6.70 1.49 22.15
N ALA A 177 -5.73 1.12 21.33
CA ALA A 177 -4.37 1.64 21.36
C ALA A 177 -3.72 1.58 19.97
N ASN A 178 -2.72 2.42 19.74
CA ASN A 178 -1.88 2.35 18.55
C ASN A 178 -1.03 1.08 18.53
N PRO A 179 -0.72 0.53 17.33
CA PRO A 179 0.04 -0.71 17.22
C PRO A 179 1.49 -0.55 17.66
N GLY A 180 2.08 -1.63 18.15
CA GLY A 180 3.51 -1.77 18.31
C GLY A 180 4.22 -2.14 17.00
N PRO A 181 5.58 -2.12 16.98
CA PRO A 181 6.33 -2.56 15.83
C PRO A 181 5.98 -4.00 15.44
N GLY A 182 5.68 -4.25 14.17
CA GLY A 182 5.31 -5.57 13.64
C GLY A 182 3.86 -6.00 13.86
N GLU A 183 3.04 -5.19 14.51
CA GLU A 183 1.62 -5.49 14.75
C GLU A 183 0.69 -5.03 13.63
N VAL A 184 1.20 -4.22 12.69
CA VAL A 184 0.42 -3.73 11.55
C VAL A 184 0.22 -4.86 10.55
N PRO A 185 -1.03 -5.30 10.28
CA PRO A 185 -1.28 -6.38 9.36
C PRO A 185 -1.18 -5.94 7.90
N ALA A 186 -0.95 -6.88 6.98
CA ALA A 186 -0.98 -6.60 5.55
C ALA A 186 -2.42 -6.44 5.00
N THR A 187 -3.41 -7.05 5.67
CA THR A 187 -4.84 -7.01 5.32
C THR A 187 -5.68 -7.23 6.56
N THR A 188 -6.94 -6.78 6.53
CA THR A 188 -7.95 -7.03 7.56
C THR A 188 -9.24 -7.56 6.91
N PRO A 189 -10.20 -8.10 7.69
CA PRO A 189 -11.51 -8.48 7.16
C PRO A 189 -12.20 -7.33 6.43
N GLU A 190 -12.08 -6.09 6.94
CA GLU A 190 -12.67 -4.89 6.36
C GLU A 190 -12.01 -4.54 5.01
N SER A 191 -10.68 -4.61 4.92
CA SER A 191 -9.97 -4.35 3.66
C SER A 191 -10.29 -5.39 2.60
N VAL A 192 -10.47 -6.66 2.99
CA VAL A 192 -10.92 -7.73 2.10
C VAL A 192 -12.35 -7.47 1.62
N ALA A 193 -13.24 -7.06 2.53
CA ALA A 193 -14.63 -6.73 2.20
C ALA A 193 -14.71 -5.51 1.28
N MET A 194 -13.95 -4.44 1.56
CA MET A 194 -13.83 -3.23 0.74
C MET A 194 -13.36 -3.58 -0.67
N ALA A 195 -12.24 -4.30 -0.79
CA ALA A 195 -11.70 -4.70 -2.10
C ALA A 195 -12.70 -5.49 -2.92
N LYS A 196 -13.42 -6.42 -2.28
CA LYS A 196 -14.48 -7.22 -2.93
C LYS A 196 -15.65 -6.35 -3.39
N ALA A 197 -16.09 -5.41 -2.56
CA ALA A 197 -17.21 -4.51 -2.87
C ALA A 197 -16.88 -3.57 -4.01
N LEU A 198 -15.69 -2.95 -4.00
CA LEU A 198 -15.24 -2.08 -5.09
C LEU A 198 -15.02 -2.87 -6.39
N LYS A 199 -14.39 -4.05 -6.32
CA LYS A 199 -14.23 -4.93 -7.49
C LYS A 199 -15.57 -5.29 -8.13
N LYS A 200 -16.60 -5.60 -7.33
CA LYS A 200 -17.95 -5.89 -7.84
C LYS A 200 -18.55 -4.71 -8.61
N ARG A 201 -18.16 -3.48 -8.28
CA ARG A 201 -18.60 -2.24 -8.94
C ARG A 201 -17.68 -1.79 -10.09
N GLY A 202 -16.74 -2.64 -10.49
CA GLY A 202 -15.87 -2.38 -11.64
C GLY A 202 -14.54 -1.69 -11.33
N PHE A 203 -14.24 -1.41 -10.06
CA PHE A 203 -12.92 -0.89 -9.68
C PHE A 203 -11.82 -1.91 -9.97
N ARG A 204 -10.68 -1.42 -10.45
CA ARG A 204 -9.52 -2.20 -10.86
C ARG A 204 -8.26 -1.81 -10.08
N PHE A 205 -7.28 -2.69 -10.02
CA PHE A 205 -6.01 -2.51 -9.30
C PHE A 205 -6.20 -2.14 -7.82
N PHE A 206 -7.26 -2.66 -7.20
CA PHE A 206 -7.59 -2.40 -5.80
C PHE A 206 -7.89 -3.73 -5.08
N GLY A 207 -6.81 -4.46 -4.77
CA GLY A 207 -6.88 -5.72 -4.00
C GLY A 207 -6.89 -5.47 -2.48
N PRO A 208 -7.02 -6.52 -1.64
CA PRO A 208 -7.10 -6.39 -0.19
C PRO A 208 -5.93 -5.63 0.46
N THR A 209 -4.70 -5.86 0.01
CA THR A 209 -3.51 -5.16 0.51
C THR A 209 -3.54 -3.68 0.12
N THR A 210 -3.90 -3.38 -1.13
CA THR A 210 -4.06 -1.99 -1.61
C THR A 210 -5.19 -1.29 -0.87
N ALA A 211 -6.29 -2.01 -0.58
CA ALA A 211 -7.40 -1.48 0.20
C ALA A 211 -6.96 -1.14 1.63
N TYR A 212 -6.17 -2.00 2.27
CA TYR A 212 -5.67 -1.71 3.61
C TYR A 212 -4.72 -0.51 3.62
N ALA A 213 -3.81 -0.41 2.65
CA ALA A 213 -2.95 0.77 2.49
C ALA A 213 -3.77 2.07 2.29
N ALA A 214 -4.83 2.01 1.49
CA ALA A 214 -5.75 3.13 1.32
C ALA A 214 -6.53 3.46 2.61
N MET A 215 -6.93 2.47 3.40
CA MET A 215 -7.56 2.69 4.71
C MET A 215 -6.62 3.40 5.68
N GLN A 216 -5.34 3.03 5.71
CA GLN A 216 -4.30 3.72 6.47
C GLN A 216 -4.10 5.15 5.96
N ALA A 217 -3.89 5.32 4.67
CA ALA A 217 -3.63 6.63 4.06
C ALA A 217 -4.79 7.63 4.23
N CYS A 218 -6.04 7.11 4.27
CA CYS A 218 -7.25 7.92 4.40
C CYS A 218 -7.79 8.02 5.83
N GLY A 219 -7.11 7.46 6.82
CA GLY A 219 -7.49 7.58 8.23
C GLY A 219 -8.70 6.75 8.65
N LEU A 220 -9.09 5.71 7.89
CA LEU A 220 -10.07 4.72 8.36
C LEU A 220 -9.51 3.89 9.52
N VAL A 221 -8.20 3.72 9.52
CA VAL A 221 -7.42 3.12 10.60
C VAL A 221 -6.27 4.04 10.96
N ASP A 222 -5.91 4.13 12.24
CA ASP A 222 -4.73 4.84 12.71
C ASP A 222 -3.66 3.82 13.07
N ASP A 223 -2.72 3.63 12.17
CA ASP A 223 -1.61 2.69 12.32
C ASP A 223 -0.26 3.38 12.60
N HIS A 224 -0.28 4.64 13.01
CA HIS A 224 0.92 5.23 13.60
C HIS A 224 1.36 4.37 14.79
N LEU A 225 2.64 4.03 14.84
CA LEU A 225 3.18 3.25 15.96
C LEU A 225 3.03 4.01 17.27
N ALA A 226 2.81 3.30 18.38
CA ALA A 226 2.67 3.90 19.69
C ALA A 226 3.85 4.81 20.09
N THR A 227 5.05 4.53 19.57
CA THR A 227 6.28 5.32 19.77
C THR A 227 6.47 6.46 18.77
N CYS A 228 5.57 6.59 17.79
CA CYS A 228 5.68 7.59 16.74
C CYS A 228 5.48 9.02 17.29
N PRO A 229 6.27 10.02 16.83
CA PRO A 229 6.12 11.42 17.27
C PRO A 229 4.71 11.96 17.05
N VAL A 230 4.01 11.54 16.00
CA VAL A 230 2.62 11.94 15.72
C VAL A 230 1.67 11.50 16.83
N VAL A 231 1.86 10.29 17.37
CA VAL A 231 1.06 9.77 18.50
C VAL A 231 1.45 10.46 19.79
N LEU A 232 2.75 10.58 20.07
CA LEU A 232 3.26 11.20 21.29
C LEU A 232 2.85 12.68 21.41
N ALA A 233 2.68 13.38 20.29
CA ALA A 233 2.21 14.77 20.29
C ALA A 233 0.70 14.93 20.58
N ARG A 234 -0.07 13.84 20.63
CA ARG A 234 -1.52 13.85 20.92
C ARG A 234 -1.83 13.63 22.42
N THR A 235 -0.82 13.17 23.18
CA THR A 235 -0.90 12.92 24.63
C THR A 235 -0.42 14.10 25.42
#